data_d227e6440332bb7846c9b6467c90a4c6
#
_entry.id   d227e6440332bb7846c9b6467c90a4c6
#
_cell.length_a   1.000
_cell.length_b   1.000
_cell.length_c   1.000
_cell.angle_alpha   90.00
_cell.angle_beta   90.00
_cell.angle_gamma   90.00
#
_symmetry.space_group_name_H-M   'P 1'
#
loop_
_entity.id
_entity.type
_entity.pdbx_description
1 polymer ?
#
loop_
_entity_poly.entity_id
_entity_poly.type
_entity_poly.pdbx_seq_one_letter_code
_entity_poly.pdbx_strand_id
1 'polypeptide(L)'
;AWASAPGCNAQSVVEYVLSSLWCLADKYQWQLTDKTVGIVGVGNIGSRLAKALQALNIKLLLCDPLRARNEPDFNHTDFTQLCAKADIISFHTPLISSGSDVTKHLLNAQSLALLKPDCALINASRGAVIDNRALLQDLSTAAQRRAVVLDVWENEPDILTALLPYVDIATAHIAGHSVEGKARGTEMLYQRCCELFGQPVKQQLSQLLAVPAMEKLQISADFGLPDVQNLARLLYDVRRDDALLRNYLHSHGFDWLRKNYPPRREFSSLQLSGSLIPAYLPQLGFNLAQ
;
A
#
# COMPACT_ATOMS: atom_id res chain seq x y z
N ALA A 1 13.06 10.48 27.38
CA ALA A 1 13.07 9.40 26.38
C ALA A 1 11.78 9.47 25.57
N TRP A 2 11.83 9.15 24.28
CA TRP A 2 10.66 8.98 23.42
C TRP A 2 10.76 7.65 22.68
N ALA A 3 9.64 7.09 22.26
CA ALA A 3 9.58 5.86 21.50
C ALA A 3 8.62 6.01 20.31
N SER A 4 8.86 5.23 19.27
CA SER A 4 8.01 5.18 18.09
C SER A 4 7.76 3.72 17.68
N ALA A 5 6.75 3.50 16.85
CA ALA A 5 6.37 2.18 16.35
C ALA A 5 6.50 2.12 14.82
N PRO A 6 7.74 2.17 14.27
CA PRO A 6 7.95 2.19 12.83
C PRO A 6 7.48 0.90 12.17
N GLY A 7 6.71 1.03 11.08
CA GLY A 7 6.22 -0.12 10.33
C GLY A 7 5.07 -0.90 10.97
N CYS A 8 4.47 -0.40 12.06
CA CYS A 8 3.35 -1.08 12.73
C CYS A 8 2.15 -1.33 11.77
N ASN A 9 1.91 -0.44 10.83
CA ASN A 9 0.84 -0.52 9.84
C ASN A 9 1.33 -0.89 8.43
N ALA A 10 2.59 -1.33 8.28
CA ALA A 10 3.15 -1.61 6.96
C ALA A 10 2.37 -2.70 6.22
N GLN A 11 1.91 -3.74 6.93
CA GLN A 11 1.10 -4.81 6.35
C GLN A 11 -0.23 -4.29 5.80
N SER A 12 -0.91 -3.40 6.52
CA SER A 12 -2.15 -2.76 6.04
C SER A 12 -1.96 -2.04 4.70
N VAL A 13 -0.84 -1.29 4.56
CA VAL A 13 -0.54 -0.58 3.32
C VAL A 13 -0.23 -1.55 2.17
N VAL A 14 0.50 -2.64 2.45
CA VAL A 14 0.75 -3.70 1.44
C VAL A 14 -0.55 -4.29 0.93
N GLU A 15 -1.48 -4.63 1.82
CA GLU A 15 -2.80 -5.17 1.47
C GLU A 15 -3.65 -4.16 0.68
N TYR A 16 -3.55 -2.86 1.01
CA TYR A 16 -4.16 -1.79 0.23
C TYR A 16 -3.63 -1.78 -1.21
N VAL A 17 -2.30 -1.83 -1.39
CA VAL A 17 -1.68 -1.85 -2.72
C VAL A 17 -2.04 -3.11 -3.49
N LEU A 18 -2.02 -4.28 -2.87
CA LEU A 18 -2.43 -5.54 -3.49
C LEU A 18 -3.90 -5.48 -3.95
N SER A 19 -4.81 -5.01 -3.08
CA SER A 19 -6.23 -4.84 -3.43
C SER A 19 -6.40 -3.87 -4.61
N SER A 20 -5.64 -2.77 -4.62
CA SER A 20 -5.63 -1.80 -5.72
C SER A 20 -5.14 -2.41 -7.03
N LEU A 21 -4.04 -3.17 -6.99
CA LEU A 21 -3.48 -3.84 -8.16
C LEU A 21 -4.48 -4.83 -8.77
N TRP A 22 -5.14 -5.63 -7.97
CA TRP A 22 -6.16 -6.57 -8.45
C TRP A 22 -7.39 -5.85 -9.03
N CYS A 23 -7.83 -4.73 -8.42
CA CYS A 23 -8.92 -3.93 -8.97
C CYS A 23 -8.55 -3.31 -10.33
N LEU A 24 -7.32 -2.80 -10.47
CA LEU A 24 -6.83 -2.28 -11.75
C LEU A 24 -6.67 -3.40 -12.78
N ALA A 25 -6.15 -4.56 -12.39
CA ALA A 25 -6.01 -5.73 -13.26
C ALA A 25 -7.35 -6.18 -13.84
N ASP A 26 -8.41 -6.23 -13.02
CA ASP A 26 -9.76 -6.53 -13.49
C ASP A 26 -10.29 -5.45 -14.44
N LYS A 27 -10.14 -4.18 -14.05
CA LYS A 27 -10.66 -3.05 -14.84
C LYS A 27 -10.04 -2.94 -16.22
N TYR A 28 -8.72 -3.15 -16.28
CA TYR A 28 -7.93 -2.99 -17.50
C TYR A 28 -7.56 -4.33 -18.17
N GLN A 29 -8.07 -5.45 -17.65
CA GLN A 29 -7.82 -6.80 -18.15
C GLN A 29 -6.32 -7.14 -18.22
N TRP A 30 -5.56 -6.75 -17.17
CA TRP A 30 -4.13 -7.03 -17.08
C TRP A 30 -3.86 -8.41 -16.49
N GLN A 31 -2.83 -9.06 -17.04
CA GLN A 31 -2.13 -10.13 -16.33
C GLN A 31 -0.99 -9.48 -15.54
N LEU A 32 -1.09 -9.46 -14.21
CA LEU A 32 -0.10 -8.77 -13.36
C LEU A 32 1.30 -9.38 -13.49
N THR A 33 1.42 -10.67 -13.80
CA THR A 33 2.70 -11.35 -14.05
C THR A 33 3.43 -10.85 -15.29
N ASP A 34 2.73 -10.21 -16.22
CA ASP A 34 3.31 -9.61 -17.43
C ASP A 34 3.79 -8.17 -17.18
N LYS A 35 3.41 -7.59 -16.04
CA LYS A 35 3.76 -6.22 -15.67
C LYS A 35 5.06 -6.13 -14.88
N THR A 36 5.77 -5.02 -15.06
CA THR A 36 6.91 -4.63 -14.23
C THR A 36 6.49 -3.55 -13.25
N VAL A 37 6.58 -3.84 -11.95
CA VAL A 37 6.21 -2.90 -10.88
C VAL A 37 7.45 -2.20 -10.34
N GLY A 38 7.48 -0.87 -10.44
CA GLY A 38 8.46 -0.01 -9.80
C GLY A 38 8.03 0.31 -8.37
N ILE A 39 8.89 0.05 -7.40
CA ILE A 39 8.68 0.43 -5.99
C ILE A 39 9.65 1.56 -5.65
N VAL A 40 9.11 2.73 -5.34
CA VAL A 40 9.88 3.92 -4.95
C VAL A 40 9.80 4.11 -3.43
N GLY A 41 10.94 3.95 -2.75
CA GLY A 41 11.03 3.81 -1.29
C GLY A 41 10.88 2.36 -0.84
N VAL A 42 12.00 1.71 -0.47
CA VAL A 42 12.06 0.28 -0.11
C VAL A 42 12.36 0.13 1.38
N GLY A 43 11.65 0.92 2.21
CA GLY A 43 11.65 0.86 3.67
C GLY A 43 10.71 -0.23 4.20
N ASN A 44 10.06 0.02 5.36
CA ASN A 44 9.17 -0.95 6.02
C ASN A 44 8.04 -1.46 5.12
N ILE A 45 7.43 -0.56 4.32
CA ILE A 45 6.32 -0.89 3.42
C ILE A 45 6.87 -1.49 2.13
N GLY A 46 7.75 -0.76 1.44
CA GLY A 46 8.25 -1.18 0.12
C GLY A 46 8.97 -2.53 0.14
N SER A 47 9.70 -2.87 1.21
CA SER A 47 10.34 -4.19 1.35
C SER A 47 9.32 -5.33 1.50
N ARG A 48 8.23 -5.10 2.26
CA ARG A 48 7.15 -6.09 2.40
C ARG A 48 6.37 -6.25 1.10
N LEU A 49 6.06 -5.13 0.43
CA LEU A 49 5.41 -5.15 -0.87
C LEU A 49 6.26 -5.89 -1.91
N ALA A 50 7.57 -5.63 -1.94
CA ALA A 50 8.49 -6.33 -2.84
C ALA A 50 8.44 -7.86 -2.62
N LYS A 51 8.48 -8.33 -1.36
CA LYS A 51 8.36 -9.75 -1.04
C LYS A 51 7.03 -10.35 -1.49
N ALA A 52 5.91 -9.64 -1.25
CA ALA A 52 4.59 -10.08 -1.66
C ALA A 52 4.47 -10.20 -3.20
N LEU A 53 4.94 -9.20 -3.93
CA LEU A 53 4.90 -9.20 -5.39
C LEU A 53 5.84 -10.24 -6.02
N GLN A 54 7.04 -10.44 -5.44
CA GLN A 54 7.95 -11.51 -5.84
C GLN A 54 7.34 -12.89 -5.66
N ALA A 55 6.63 -13.12 -4.56
CA ALA A 55 5.94 -14.38 -4.30
C ALA A 55 4.81 -14.65 -5.30
N LEU A 56 4.27 -13.60 -5.95
CA LEU A 56 3.30 -13.67 -7.05
C LEU A 56 3.97 -13.70 -8.44
N ASN A 57 5.30 -13.89 -8.52
CA ASN A 57 6.09 -13.89 -9.76
C ASN A 57 6.00 -12.59 -10.58
N ILE A 58 5.77 -11.44 -9.93
CA ILE A 58 5.73 -10.12 -10.58
C ILE A 58 7.14 -9.54 -10.68
N LYS A 59 7.51 -9.00 -11.83
CA LYS A 59 8.80 -8.35 -12.07
C LYS A 59 8.91 -7.02 -11.31
N LEU A 60 10.05 -6.76 -10.67
CA LEU A 60 10.25 -5.57 -9.85
C LEU A 60 11.42 -4.71 -10.32
N LEU A 61 11.26 -3.40 -10.16
CA LEU A 61 12.31 -2.40 -10.17
C LEU A 61 12.26 -1.68 -8.81
N LEU A 62 13.39 -1.63 -8.09
CA LEU A 62 13.46 -1.09 -6.74
C LEU A 62 14.26 0.21 -6.74
N CYS A 63 13.66 1.31 -6.31
CA CYS A 63 14.31 2.61 -6.19
C CYS A 63 14.36 3.06 -4.74
N ASP A 64 15.54 3.02 -4.14
CA ASP A 64 15.83 3.57 -2.80
C ASP A 64 17.29 4.02 -2.74
N PRO A 65 17.59 5.31 -2.98
CA PRO A 65 18.96 5.82 -3.00
C PRO A 65 19.67 5.69 -1.64
N LEU A 66 18.94 5.76 -0.52
CA LEU A 66 19.53 5.60 0.82
C LEU A 66 20.03 4.17 1.02
N ARG A 67 19.23 3.18 0.63
CA ARG A 67 19.63 1.78 0.70
C ARG A 67 20.79 1.48 -0.24
N ALA A 68 20.75 2.02 -1.46
CA ALA A 68 21.82 1.85 -2.43
C ALA A 68 23.20 2.32 -1.91
N ARG A 69 23.20 3.41 -1.11
CA ARG A 69 24.43 3.92 -0.49
C ARG A 69 24.92 3.10 0.71
N ASN A 70 24.01 2.46 1.42
CA ASN A 70 24.29 1.78 2.69
C ASN A 70 24.37 0.25 2.58
N GLU A 71 23.78 -0.33 1.52
CA GLU A 71 23.66 -1.78 1.31
C GLU A 71 24.25 -2.15 -0.06
N PRO A 72 25.50 -2.63 -0.14
CA PRO A 72 26.18 -2.91 -1.41
C PRO A 72 25.44 -3.91 -2.32
N ASP A 73 24.73 -4.87 -1.71
CA ASP A 73 23.98 -5.91 -2.45
C ASP A 73 22.54 -5.50 -2.81
N PHE A 74 22.14 -4.25 -2.49
CA PHE A 74 20.82 -3.78 -2.85
C PHE A 74 20.70 -3.49 -4.34
N ASN A 75 19.87 -4.25 -5.04
CA ASN A 75 19.63 -4.08 -6.47
C ASN A 75 18.79 -2.82 -6.74
N HIS A 76 19.46 -1.68 -6.83
CA HIS A 76 18.87 -0.36 -7.03
C HIS A 76 18.66 -0.04 -8.51
N THR A 77 17.49 0.49 -8.83
CA THR A 77 17.19 1.11 -10.12
C THR A 77 17.05 2.62 -9.92
N ASP A 78 17.78 3.41 -10.67
CA ASP A 78 17.63 4.87 -10.69
C ASP A 78 16.19 5.28 -11.02
N PHE A 79 15.70 6.39 -10.41
CA PHE A 79 14.31 6.81 -10.56
C PHE A 79 13.95 7.11 -12.02
N THR A 80 14.82 7.75 -12.79
CA THR A 80 14.62 8.05 -14.20
C THR A 80 14.47 6.76 -15.04
N GLN A 81 15.32 5.78 -14.77
CA GLN A 81 15.25 4.47 -15.42
C GLN A 81 13.98 3.71 -15.03
N LEU A 82 13.59 3.79 -13.75
CA LEU A 82 12.36 3.18 -13.25
C LEU A 82 11.14 3.80 -13.96
N CYS A 83 11.07 5.12 -14.08
CA CYS A 83 10.02 5.82 -14.82
C CYS A 83 9.89 5.33 -16.26
N ALA A 84 11.00 5.15 -16.97
CA ALA A 84 11.00 4.72 -18.37
C ALA A 84 10.62 3.24 -18.57
N LYS A 85 10.85 2.37 -17.56
CA LYS A 85 10.73 0.92 -17.71
C LYS A 85 9.51 0.31 -17.02
N ALA A 86 9.01 0.91 -15.94
CA ALA A 86 7.91 0.37 -15.18
C ALA A 86 6.56 0.46 -15.92
N ASP A 87 5.71 -0.52 -15.72
CA ASP A 87 4.31 -0.52 -16.15
C ASP A 87 3.40 0.01 -15.04
N ILE A 88 3.82 -0.12 -13.79
CA ILE A 88 3.14 0.36 -12.59
C ILE A 88 4.19 0.94 -11.64
N ILE A 89 3.94 2.10 -11.04
CA ILE A 89 4.83 2.68 -10.03
C ILE A 89 4.07 2.89 -8.73
N SER A 90 4.60 2.34 -7.63
CA SER A 90 4.06 2.48 -6.29
C SER A 90 5.03 3.25 -5.38
N PHE A 91 4.54 4.34 -4.77
CA PHE A 91 5.35 5.24 -3.94
C PHE A 91 5.17 4.92 -2.45
N HIS A 92 6.30 4.74 -1.75
CA HIS A 92 6.38 4.42 -0.31
C HIS A 92 7.48 5.22 0.40
N THR A 93 7.75 6.42 -0.06
CA THR A 93 8.77 7.32 0.48
C THR A 93 8.22 8.22 1.59
N PRO A 94 9.04 8.65 2.56
CA PRO A 94 8.72 9.81 3.39
C PRO A 94 8.65 11.08 2.52
N LEU A 95 8.03 12.14 3.03
CA LEU A 95 8.09 13.45 2.40
C LEU A 95 9.33 14.20 2.90
N ILE A 96 10.29 14.44 2.01
CA ILE A 96 11.51 15.19 2.25
C ILE A 96 11.48 16.41 1.33
N SER A 97 11.56 17.62 1.92
CA SER A 97 11.44 18.88 1.17
C SER A 97 12.76 19.55 0.84
N SER A 98 13.89 19.07 1.42
CA SER A 98 15.22 19.65 1.24
C SER A 98 16.33 18.60 1.38
N GLY A 99 17.51 18.90 0.90
CA GLY A 99 18.68 18.00 0.91
C GLY A 99 18.87 17.22 -0.38
N SER A 100 19.70 16.18 -0.34
CA SER A 100 20.05 15.37 -1.53
C SER A 100 18.94 14.40 -1.97
N ASP A 101 18.09 13.99 -1.04
CA ASP A 101 17.08 12.94 -1.27
C ASP A 101 15.66 13.53 -1.21
N VAL A 102 15.46 14.68 -1.87
CA VAL A 102 14.14 15.34 -1.94
C VAL A 102 13.13 14.41 -2.59
N THR A 103 11.99 14.22 -1.91
CA THR A 103 10.86 13.43 -2.43
C THR A 103 9.62 14.28 -2.68
N LYS A 104 9.61 15.54 -2.23
CA LYS A 104 8.54 16.49 -2.60
C LYS A 104 8.55 16.71 -4.11
N HIS A 105 7.39 16.49 -4.74
CA HIS A 105 7.23 16.55 -6.20
C HIS A 105 8.27 15.69 -6.95
N LEU A 106 8.62 14.53 -6.38
CA LEU A 106 9.48 13.55 -7.05
C LEU A 106 8.88 13.15 -8.40
N LEU A 107 7.55 12.93 -8.43
CA LEU A 107 6.80 12.82 -9.68
C LEU A 107 6.16 14.18 -10.00
N ASN A 108 6.76 14.90 -10.93
CA ASN A 108 6.35 16.21 -11.45
C ASN A 108 6.14 16.14 -12.97
N ALA A 109 5.88 17.26 -13.63
CA ALA A 109 5.64 17.31 -15.10
C ALA A 109 6.81 16.70 -15.91
N GLN A 110 8.06 16.89 -15.47
CA GLN A 110 9.23 16.38 -16.18
C GLN A 110 9.31 14.85 -16.04
N SER A 111 9.15 14.32 -14.84
CA SER A 111 9.19 12.88 -14.60
C SER A 111 7.95 12.16 -15.13
N LEU A 112 6.76 12.79 -15.13
CA LEU A 112 5.56 12.28 -15.82
C LEU A 112 5.80 12.06 -17.32
N ALA A 113 6.53 12.96 -17.98
CA ALA A 113 6.88 12.83 -19.39
C ALA A 113 7.82 11.65 -19.72
N LEU A 114 8.49 11.08 -18.71
CA LEU A 114 9.38 9.91 -18.87
C LEU A 114 8.61 8.59 -18.77
N LEU A 115 7.39 8.60 -18.28
CA LEU A 115 6.60 7.39 -18.06
C LEU A 115 6.11 6.81 -19.40
N LYS A 116 5.90 5.49 -19.41
CA LYS A 116 5.13 4.87 -20.49
C LYS A 116 3.72 5.49 -20.53
N PRO A 117 3.10 5.61 -21.71
CA PRO A 117 1.78 6.25 -21.85
C PRO A 117 0.70 5.62 -20.95
N ASP A 118 0.77 4.30 -20.74
CA ASP A 118 -0.17 3.51 -19.95
C ASP A 118 0.36 3.15 -18.54
N CYS A 119 1.49 3.73 -18.11
CA CYS A 119 2.06 3.47 -16.80
C CYS A 119 1.09 3.86 -15.69
N ALA A 120 0.72 2.90 -14.84
CA ALA A 120 -0.14 3.13 -13.70
C ALA A 120 0.62 3.72 -12.50
N LEU A 121 -0.07 4.54 -11.72
CA LEU A 121 0.49 5.22 -10.54
C LEU A 121 -0.29 4.85 -9.28
N ILE A 122 0.42 4.48 -8.21
CA ILE A 122 -0.16 4.22 -6.89
C ILE A 122 0.61 5.08 -5.86
N ASN A 123 -0.09 5.96 -5.16
CA ASN A 123 0.51 6.72 -4.06
C ASN A 123 -0.21 6.43 -2.74
N ALA A 124 0.44 5.65 -1.88
CA ALA A 124 0.03 5.36 -0.51
C ALA A 124 1.12 5.79 0.50
N SER A 125 1.83 6.89 0.19
CA SER A 125 2.92 7.41 1.01
C SER A 125 2.60 8.80 1.59
N ARG A 126 2.86 9.86 0.82
CA ARG A 126 2.54 11.26 1.14
C ARG A 126 2.06 11.97 -0.13
N GLY A 127 1.04 12.81 -0.02
CA GLY A 127 0.41 13.46 -1.16
C GLY A 127 1.39 14.23 -2.02
N ALA A 128 2.19 15.08 -1.42
CA ALA A 128 3.15 15.94 -2.12
C ALA A 128 4.39 15.21 -2.70
N VAL A 129 4.45 13.87 -2.66
CA VAL A 129 5.41 13.09 -3.46
C VAL A 129 5.08 13.18 -4.94
N ILE A 130 3.79 13.28 -5.27
CA ILE A 130 3.31 13.54 -6.63
C ILE A 130 2.78 14.97 -6.68
N ASP A 131 3.24 15.78 -7.62
CA ASP A 131 2.64 17.08 -7.92
C ASP A 131 1.22 16.86 -8.47
N ASN A 132 0.20 17.12 -7.65
CA ASN A 132 -1.19 16.84 -8.00
C ASN A 132 -1.71 17.76 -9.13
N ARG A 133 -1.13 18.96 -9.30
CA ARG A 133 -1.47 19.85 -10.41
C ARG A 133 -0.87 19.36 -11.73
N ALA A 134 0.39 18.95 -11.70
CA ALA A 134 1.04 18.34 -12.87
C ALA A 134 0.33 17.04 -13.28
N LEU A 135 -0.07 16.21 -12.31
CA LEU A 135 -0.84 14.99 -12.57
C LEU A 135 -2.21 15.30 -13.18
N LEU A 136 -2.93 16.31 -12.66
CA LEU A 136 -4.21 16.74 -13.25
C LEU A 136 -4.04 17.19 -14.69
N GLN A 137 -3.01 17.99 -14.99
CA GLN A 137 -2.71 18.44 -16.34
C GLN A 137 -2.41 17.25 -17.27
N ASP A 138 -1.57 16.29 -16.83
CA ASP A 138 -1.26 15.08 -17.59
C ASP A 138 -2.54 14.26 -17.90
N LEU A 139 -3.35 13.98 -16.89
CA LEU A 139 -4.56 13.15 -17.04
C LEU A 139 -5.68 13.82 -17.84
N SER A 140 -5.79 15.16 -17.79
CA SER A 140 -6.84 15.90 -18.50
C SER A 140 -6.53 16.15 -19.98
N THR A 141 -5.26 16.09 -20.37
CA THR A 141 -4.80 16.37 -21.74
C THR A 141 -4.38 15.11 -22.51
N ALA A 142 -4.12 13.99 -21.81
CA ALA A 142 -3.66 12.76 -22.46
C ALA A 142 -4.74 12.13 -23.35
N ALA A 143 -4.35 11.70 -24.55
CA ALA A 143 -5.22 10.93 -25.46
C ALA A 143 -5.58 9.54 -24.87
N GLN A 144 -4.66 8.94 -24.13
CA GLN A 144 -4.85 7.70 -23.36
C GLN A 144 -4.55 7.97 -21.90
N ARG A 145 -5.54 7.77 -21.04
CA ARG A 145 -5.41 8.04 -19.61
C ARG A 145 -4.77 6.86 -18.90
N ARG A 146 -3.74 7.14 -18.11
CA ARG A 146 -3.10 6.16 -17.22
C ARG A 146 -4.00 5.84 -16.01
N ALA A 147 -3.87 4.63 -15.46
CA ALA A 147 -4.55 4.26 -14.23
C ALA A 147 -3.89 4.95 -13.02
N VAL A 148 -4.71 5.45 -12.09
CA VAL A 148 -4.22 6.18 -10.92
C VAL A 148 -4.94 5.75 -9.65
N VAL A 149 -4.17 5.48 -8.60
CA VAL A 149 -4.66 5.19 -7.23
C VAL A 149 -4.02 6.20 -6.27
N LEU A 150 -4.84 6.95 -5.57
CA LEU A 150 -4.38 7.91 -4.56
C LEU A 150 -5.07 7.64 -3.21
N ASP A 151 -4.26 7.26 -2.21
CA ASP A 151 -4.68 7.26 -0.80
C ASP A 151 -4.35 8.60 -0.15
N VAL A 152 -3.33 9.27 -0.63
CA VAL A 152 -2.78 10.50 -0.08
C VAL A 152 -2.78 11.62 -1.13
N TRP A 153 -3.01 12.84 -0.66
CA TRP A 153 -3.26 14.01 -1.51
C TRP A 153 -2.43 15.21 -1.06
N GLU A 154 -2.09 16.11 -1.97
CA GLU A 154 -1.56 17.40 -1.54
C GLU A 154 -2.62 18.21 -0.81
N ASN A 155 -2.17 19.01 0.17
CA ASN A 155 -2.98 19.92 0.95
C ASN A 155 -4.14 19.27 1.74
N GLU A 156 -4.00 17.99 2.13
CA GLU A 156 -4.97 17.40 3.06
C GLU A 156 -5.21 18.32 4.27
N PRO A 157 -6.46 18.54 4.69
CA PRO A 157 -7.71 17.92 4.23
C PRO A 157 -8.35 18.57 2.99
N ASP A 158 -7.83 19.70 2.49
CA ASP A 158 -8.37 20.48 1.36
C ASP A 158 -7.78 19.99 0.04
N ILE A 159 -8.16 18.78 -0.35
CA ILE A 159 -7.61 18.09 -1.52
C ILE A 159 -8.06 18.73 -2.83
N LEU A 160 -7.27 18.55 -3.90
CA LEU A 160 -7.61 18.99 -5.25
C LEU A 160 -8.73 18.11 -5.84
N THR A 161 -10.00 18.44 -5.54
CA THR A 161 -11.16 17.64 -5.95
C THR A 161 -11.34 17.52 -7.46
N ALA A 162 -10.80 18.48 -8.25
CA ALA A 162 -10.79 18.41 -9.72
C ALA A 162 -10.03 17.17 -10.24
N LEU A 163 -9.15 16.56 -9.42
CA LEU A 163 -8.42 15.35 -9.79
C LEU A 163 -9.27 14.08 -9.63
N LEU A 164 -10.29 14.07 -8.77
CA LEU A 164 -11.12 12.89 -8.45
C LEU A 164 -11.72 12.18 -9.68
N PRO A 165 -12.25 12.88 -10.71
CA PRO A 165 -12.82 12.22 -11.89
C PRO A 165 -11.79 11.43 -12.72
N TYR A 166 -10.51 11.71 -12.51
CA TYR A 166 -9.39 11.11 -13.25
C TYR A 166 -8.70 9.97 -12.47
N VAL A 167 -9.03 9.77 -11.20
CA VAL A 167 -8.44 8.76 -10.33
C VAL A 167 -9.32 7.51 -10.31
N ASP A 168 -8.74 6.33 -10.51
CA ASP A 168 -9.48 5.06 -10.54
C ASP A 168 -9.90 4.62 -9.15
N ILE A 169 -9.02 4.79 -8.17
CA ILE A 169 -9.27 4.49 -6.75
C ILE A 169 -8.76 5.68 -5.93
N ALA A 170 -9.69 6.32 -5.22
CA ALA A 170 -9.46 7.50 -4.40
C ALA A 170 -9.86 7.20 -2.96
N THR A 171 -8.95 7.35 -1.99
CA THR A 171 -9.24 7.07 -0.57
C THR A 171 -8.71 8.18 0.33
N ALA A 172 -9.20 8.24 1.57
CA ALA A 172 -8.99 9.35 2.48
C ALA A 172 -7.82 9.10 3.46
N HIS A 173 -6.63 8.79 2.94
CA HIS A 173 -5.41 8.54 3.72
C HIS A 173 -5.62 7.43 4.78
N ILE A 174 -6.14 6.29 4.33
CA ILE A 174 -6.54 5.16 5.19
C ILE A 174 -5.80 3.85 4.88
N ALA A 175 -4.90 3.84 3.90
CA ALA A 175 -4.19 2.62 3.50
C ALA A 175 -3.55 1.89 4.69
N GLY A 176 -3.05 2.64 5.68
CA GLY A 176 -2.49 2.10 6.92
C GLY A 176 -3.49 1.89 8.07
N HIS A 177 -4.80 2.08 7.84
CA HIS A 177 -5.81 1.98 8.88
C HIS A 177 -6.38 0.55 8.97
N SER A 178 -5.79 -0.28 9.80
CA SER A 178 -6.34 -1.59 10.19
C SER A 178 -6.42 -1.72 11.72
N VAL A 179 -7.22 -2.64 12.21
CA VAL A 179 -7.32 -2.95 13.64
C VAL A 179 -5.98 -3.49 14.14
N GLU A 180 -5.40 -4.42 13.41
CA GLU A 180 -4.09 -5.03 13.72
C GLU A 180 -2.96 -4.01 13.67
N GLY A 181 -2.92 -3.13 12.66
CA GLY A 181 -1.89 -2.12 12.52
C GLY A 181 -1.90 -1.09 13.67
N LYS A 182 -3.09 -0.63 14.07
CA LYS A 182 -3.26 0.28 15.23
C LYS A 182 -2.84 -0.39 16.53
N ALA A 183 -3.31 -1.62 16.76
CA ALA A 183 -3.01 -2.36 17.97
C ALA A 183 -1.52 -2.74 18.04
N ARG A 184 -0.90 -3.12 16.92
CA ARG A 184 0.55 -3.39 16.83
C ARG A 184 1.38 -2.16 17.20
N GLY A 185 0.94 -0.96 16.80
CA GLY A 185 1.57 0.29 17.23
C GLY A 185 1.58 0.44 18.74
N THR A 186 0.46 0.15 19.40
CA THR A 186 0.33 0.18 20.85
C THR A 186 1.20 -0.92 21.51
N GLU A 187 1.18 -2.14 20.98
CA GLU A 187 2.00 -3.24 21.48
C GLU A 187 3.50 -2.93 21.41
N MET A 188 3.99 -2.39 20.29
CA MET A 188 5.40 -2.01 20.15
C MET A 188 5.82 -0.94 21.16
N LEU A 189 4.96 0.04 21.42
CA LEU A 189 5.23 1.06 22.46
C LEU A 189 5.18 0.48 23.87
N TYR A 190 4.25 -0.42 24.12
CA TYR A 190 4.16 -1.14 25.40
C TYR A 190 5.40 -1.99 25.67
N GLN A 191 5.84 -2.78 24.67
CA GLN A 191 7.06 -3.59 24.77
C GLN A 191 8.29 -2.70 25.05
N ARG A 192 8.40 -1.57 24.35
CA ARG A 192 9.49 -0.63 24.56
C ARG A 192 9.45 0.03 25.93
N CYS A 193 8.26 0.30 26.44
CA CYS A 193 8.06 0.80 27.81
C CYS A 193 8.48 -0.23 28.85
N CYS A 194 8.06 -1.48 28.69
CA CYS A 194 8.47 -2.59 29.57
C CYS A 194 10.01 -2.75 29.60
N GLU A 195 10.65 -2.70 28.45
CA GLU A 195 12.11 -2.77 28.33
C GLU A 195 12.77 -1.60 29.08
N LEU A 196 12.30 -0.37 28.89
CA LEU A 196 12.84 0.83 29.51
C LEU A 196 12.77 0.79 31.06
N PHE A 197 11.68 0.22 31.58
CA PHE A 197 11.44 0.13 33.03
C PHE A 197 11.82 -1.22 33.64
N GLY A 198 12.45 -2.11 32.90
CA GLY A 198 12.85 -3.44 33.39
C GLY A 198 11.65 -4.32 33.80
N GLN A 199 10.48 -4.13 33.18
CA GLN A 199 9.27 -4.88 33.48
C GLN A 199 9.06 -6.01 32.45
N PRO A 200 8.51 -7.16 32.87
CA PRO A 200 8.19 -8.22 31.93
C PRO A 200 7.02 -7.83 31.03
N VAL A 201 7.07 -8.23 29.74
CA VAL A 201 5.94 -8.12 28.82
C VAL A 201 4.88 -9.15 29.18
N LYS A 202 3.70 -8.70 29.63
CA LYS A 202 2.59 -9.55 30.11
C LYS A 202 1.42 -9.63 29.14
N GLN A 203 1.31 -8.68 28.22
CA GLN A 203 0.20 -8.59 27.25
C GLN A 203 0.72 -8.82 25.85
N GLN A 204 -0.07 -9.50 25.04
CA GLN A 204 0.21 -9.75 23.63
C GLN A 204 -0.95 -9.28 22.77
N LEU A 205 -0.68 -8.82 21.54
CA LEU A 205 -1.67 -8.32 20.61
C LEU A 205 -2.83 -9.29 20.38
N SER A 206 -2.53 -10.57 20.22
CA SER A 206 -3.53 -11.63 20.01
C SER A 206 -4.57 -11.75 21.12
N GLN A 207 -4.24 -11.32 22.34
CA GLN A 207 -5.13 -11.34 23.50
C GLN A 207 -6.05 -10.11 23.58
N LEU A 208 -5.70 -9.04 22.86
CA LEU A 208 -6.37 -7.75 22.96
C LEU A 208 -7.29 -7.46 21.77
N LEU A 209 -7.13 -8.19 20.67
CA LEU A 209 -7.95 -8.00 19.48
C LEU A 209 -9.28 -8.73 19.62
N ALA A 210 -10.35 -8.07 19.20
CA ALA A 210 -11.64 -8.72 19.02
C ALA A 210 -11.53 -9.86 18.01
N VAL A 211 -12.25 -10.94 18.27
CA VAL A 211 -12.36 -12.08 17.36
C VAL A 211 -12.91 -11.59 16.01
N PRO A 212 -12.27 -11.94 14.86
CA PRO A 212 -12.79 -11.57 13.55
C PRO A 212 -14.08 -12.33 13.22
N ALA A 213 -14.90 -11.77 12.34
CA ALA A 213 -16.13 -12.42 11.89
C ALA A 213 -15.86 -13.76 11.16
N MET A 214 -14.69 -13.89 10.55
CA MET A 214 -14.17 -15.10 9.92
C MET A 214 -12.81 -15.42 10.53
N GLU A 215 -12.71 -16.51 11.26
CA GLU A 215 -11.44 -16.91 11.90
C GLU A 215 -10.65 -17.91 11.08
N LYS A 216 -11.35 -18.84 10.42
CA LYS A 216 -10.74 -19.96 9.70
C LYS A 216 -11.40 -20.16 8.36
N LEU A 217 -10.60 -20.51 7.37
CA LEU A 217 -11.06 -20.90 6.04
C LEU A 217 -10.24 -22.11 5.57
N GLN A 218 -10.95 -23.12 5.08
CA GLN A 218 -10.33 -24.25 4.42
C GLN A 218 -10.27 -24.00 2.93
N ILE A 219 -9.08 -24.07 2.33
CA ILE A 219 -8.86 -23.98 0.90
C ILE A 219 -8.72 -25.36 0.28
N SER A 220 -9.15 -25.52 -0.96
CA SER A 220 -9.04 -26.78 -1.70
C SER A 220 -7.59 -27.05 -2.15
N ALA A 221 -7.31 -28.27 -2.54
CA ALA A 221 -5.99 -28.64 -3.10
C ALA A 221 -5.72 -27.95 -4.45
N ASP A 222 -6.76 -27.55 -5.18
CA ASP A 222 -6.68 -26.88 -6.48
C ASP A 222 -6.58 -25.35 -6.37
N PHE A 223 -6.51 -24.80 -5.13
CA PHE A 223 -6.38 -23.36 -4.90
C PHE A 223 -5.10 -22.81 -5.55
N GLY A 224 -5.24 -21.82 -6.41
CA GLY A 224 -4.14 -21.25 -7.17
C GLY A 224 -4.13 -19.72 -7.22
N LEU A 225 -3.21 -19.16 -8.00
CA LEU A 225 -3.08 -17.69 -8.15
C LEU A 225 -4.38 -16.99 -8.57
N PRO A 226 -5.23 -17.55 -9.46
CA PRO A 226 -6.51 -16.91 -9.80
C PRO A 226 -7.48 -16.74 -8.61
N ASP A 227 -7.34 -17.59 -7.58
CA ASP A 227 -8.26 -17.57 -6.43
C ASP A 227 -7.83 -16.58 -5.34
N VAL A 228 -6.55 -16.17 -5.34
CA VAL A 228 -5.95 -15.30 -4.32
C VAL A 228 -6.68 -13.97 -4.22
N GLN A 229 -7.02 -13.39 -5.33
CA GLN A 229 -7.75 -12.13 -5.40
C GLN A 229 -9.13 -12.23 -4.73
N ASN A 230 -9.86 -13.33 -4.95
CA ASN A 230 -11.16 -13.57 -4.32
C ASN A 230 -11.01 -13.80 -2.82
N LEU A 231 -10.00 -14.57 -2.40
CA LEU A 231 -9.65 -14.77 -1.00
C LEU A 231 -9.35 -13.43 -0.30
N ALA A 232 -8.52 -12.58 -0.92
CA ALA A 232 -8.17 -11.27 -0.37
C ALA A 232 -9.42 -10.37 -0.23
N ARG A 233 -10.31 -10.37 -1.20
CA ARG A 233 -11.55 -9.58 -1.18
C ARG A 233 -12.54 -9.96 -0.09
N LEU A 234 -12.50 -11.19 0.39
CA LEU A 234 -13.31 -11.59 1.55
C LEU A 234 -12.98 -10.75 2.79
N LEU A 235 -11.73 -10.29 2.91
CA LEU A 235 -11.24 -9.51 4.06
C LEU A 235 -11.17 -8.01 3.74
N TYR A 236 -10.66 -7.67 2.57
CA TYR A 236 -10.46 -6.28 2.18
C TYR A 236 -10.64 -6.04 0.67
N ASP A 237 -11.57 -5.17 0.35
CA ASP A 237 -11.81 -4.65 -0.99
C ASP A 237 -11.74 -3.12 -0.98
N VAL A 238 -10.71 -2.56 -1.62
CA VAL A 238 -10.44 -1.11 -1.64
C VAL A 238 -11.55 -0.30 -2.32
N ARG A 239 -12.38 -0.93 -3.18
CA ARG A 239 -13.52 -0.27 -3.84
C ARG A 239 -14.55 0.24 -2.83
N ARG A 240 -14.68 -0.42 -1.68
CA ARG A 240 -15.50 0.07 -0.57
C ARG A 240 -15.00 1.44 -0.09
N ASP A 241 -13.70 1.61 0.04
CA ASP A 241 -13.10 2.83 0.56
C ASP A 241 -13.12 3.97 -0.46
N ASP A 242 -12.94 3.65 -1.75
CA ASP A 242 -13.17 4.58 -2.86
C ASP A 242 -14.62 5.09 -2.86
N ALA A 243 -15.59 4.19 -2.71
CA ALA A 243 -16.99 4.56 -2.63
C ALA A 243 -17.31 5.45 -1.41
N LEU A 244 -16.69 5.19 -0.26
CA LEU A 244 -16.84 6.04 0.93
C LEU A 244 -16.34 7.47 0.67
N LEU A 245 -15.15 7.63 0.07
CA LEU A 245 -14.65 8.96 -0.25
C LEU A 245 -15.57 9.68 -1.23
N ARG A 246 -15.93 9.07 -2.35
CA ARG A 246 -16.73 9.71 -3.39
C ARG A 246 -18.12 10.11 -2.91
N ASN A 247 -18.75 9.29 -2.07
CA ASN A 247 -20.11 9.55 -1.57
C ASN A 247 -20.16 10.58 -0.43
N TYR A 248 -19.12 10.64 0.40
CA TYR A 248 -19.18 11.40 1.65
C TYR A 248 -18.22 12.58 1.74
N LEU A 249 -17.27 12.75 0.80
CA LEU A 249 -16.30 13.84 0.86
C LEU A 249 -16.98 15.22 0.92
N HIS A 250 -17.98 15.47 0.07
CA HIS A 250 -18.66 16.77 0.02
C HIS A 250 -19.54 17.04 1.25
N SER A 251 -20.17 16.01 1.81
CA SER A 251 -21.11 16.17 2.93
C SER A 251 -20.43 16.17 4.30
N HIS A 252 -19.32 15.47 4.46
CA HIS A 252 -18.68 15.25 5.75
C HIS A 252 -17.23 15.74 5.80
N GLY A 253 -16.56 15.86 4.67
CA GLY A 253 -15.15 16.27 4.57
C GLY A 253 -14.15 15.13 4.79
N PHE A 254 -12.89 15.41 4.41
CA PHE A 254 -11.80 14.43 4.39
C PHE A 254 -11.43 13.91 5.79
N ASP A 255 -11.31 14.81 6.76
CA ASP A 255 -10.95 14.43 8.13
C ASP A 255 -12.02 13.58 8.82
N TRP A 256 -13.30 13.84 8.53
CA TRP A 256 -14.39 13.03 9.07
C TRP A 256 -14.29 11.59 8.56
N LEU A 257 -14.02 11.40 7.27
CA LEU A 257 -13.84 10.08 6.65
C LEU A 257 -12.72 9.28 7.32
N ARG A 258 -11.61 9.93 7.66
CA ARG A 258 -10.49 9.30 8.36
C ARG A 258 -10.83 8.93 9.81
N LYS A 259 -11.48 9.86 10.53
CA LYS A 259 -11.88 9.66 11.94
C LYS A 259 -12.94 8.57 12.11
N ASN A 260 -13.84 8.48 11.15
CA ASN A 260 -14.97 7.53 11.17
C ASN A 260 -14.75 6.33 10.25
N TYR A 261 -13.50 6.07 9.86
CA TYR A 261 -13.17 4.93 9.02
C TYR A 261 -13.60 3.62 9.68
N PRO A 262 -14.39 2.77 8.99
CA PRO A 262 -14.91 1.54 9.57
C PRO A 262 -13.79 0.55 9.88
N PRO A 263 -13.94 -0.31 10.89
CA PRO A 263 -12.94 -1.32 11.22
C PRO A 263 -12.58 -2.18 10.00
N ARG A 264 -11.29 -2.24 9.69
CA ARG A 264 -10.71 -3.11 8.66
C ARG A 264 -9.78 -4.10 9.33
N ARG A 265 -9.86 -5.38 8.94
CA ARG A 265 -8.95 -6.43 9.39
C ARG A 265 -7.83 -6.64 8.37
N GLU A 266 -6.66 -7.04 8.83
CA GLU A 266 -5.57 -7.52 7.97
C GLU A 266 -5.81 -8.97 7.53
N PHE A 267 -5.13 -9.42 6.47
CA PHE A 267 -5.20 -10.82 6.01
C PHE A 267 -4.79 -11.80 7.10
N SER A 268 -3.90 -11.38 8.00
CA SER A 268 -3.48 -12.16 9.16
C SER A 268 -4.59 -12.48 10.16
N SER A 269 -5.75 -11.81 10.06
CA SER A 269 -6.92 -12.14 10.90
C SER A 269 -7.61 -13.45 10.51
N LEU A 270 -7.31 -13.99 9.33
CA LEU A 270 -7.85 -15.25 8.82
C LEU A 270 -6.78 -16.34 8.84
N GLN A 271 -7.08 -17.46 9.47
CA GLN A 271 -6.25 -18.66 9.43
C GLN A 271 -6.67 -19.57 8.27
N LEU A 272 -5.71 -19.88 7.40
CA LEU A 272 -5.93 -20.77 6.28
C LEU A 272 -5.53 -22.21 6.64
N SER A 273 -6.36 -23.17 6.26
CA SER A 273 -6.08 -24.60 6.36
C SER A 273 -6.33 -25.28 5.03
N GLY A 274 -5.73 -26.45 4.77
CA GLY A 274 -5.89 -27.22 3.56
C GLY A 274 -4.85 -28.31 3.42
N SER A 275 -5.05 -29.26 2.53
CA SER A 275 -4.10 -30.36 2.31
C SER A 275 -2.84 -29.88 1.54
N LEU A 276 -2.97 -28.85 0.72
CA LEU A 276 -1.88 -28.22 -0.02
C LEU A 276 -2.05 -26.71 0.04
N ILE A 277 -1.20 -26.03 0.82
CA ILE A 277 -1.27 -24.57 0.97
C ILE A 277 -0.11 -23.93 0.19
N PRO A 278 -0.42 -23.04 -0.78
CA PRO A 278 0.61 -22.37 -1.56
C PRO A 278 1.56 -21.52 -0.70
N ALA A 279 2.87 -21.66 -0.90
CA ALA A 279 3.91 -21.00 -0.12
C ALA A 279 3.91 -19.46 -0.24
N TYR A 280 3.24 -18.89 -1.22
CA TYR A 280 3.11 -17.45 -1.37
C TYR A 280 2.07 -16.82 -0.42
N LEU A 281 1.09 -17.56 0.10
CA LEU A 281 0.03 -16.99 0.94
C LEU A 281 0.55 -16.32 2.21
N PRO A 282 1.49 -16.89 2.99
CA PRO A 282 2.10 -16.18 4.11
C PRO A 282 2.86 -14.91 3.69
N GLN A 283 3.45 -14.87 2.49
CA GLN A 283 4.14 -13.68 1.98
C GLN A 283 3.18 -12.53 1.68
N LEU A 284 1.91 -12.83 1.42
CA LEU A 284 0.85 -11.84 1.27
C LEU A 284 0.29 -11.35 2.61
N GLY A 285 0.56 -12.05 3.70
CA GLY A 285 0.12 -11.70 5.06
C GLY A 285 -0.92 -12.64 5.68
N PHE A 286 -1.30 -13.74 5.02
CA PHE A 286 -2.22 -14.72 5.59
C PHE A 286 -1.54 -15.59 6.65
N ASN A 287 -2.28 -15.93 7.70
CA ASN A 287 -1.84 -16.91 8.70
C ASN A 287 -2.23 -18.33 8.27
N LEU A 288 -1.36 -19.29 8.56
CA LEU A 288 -1.65 -20.70 8.37
C LEU A 288 -2.07 -21.35 9.69
N ALA A 289 -3.07 -22.22 9.64
CA ALA A 289 -3.40 -23.07 10.79
C ALA A 289 -2.22 -24.05 11.02
N GLN A 290 -1.83 -24.19 12.27
CA GLN A 290 -0.82 -25.17 12.70
C GLN A 290 -1.37 -26.58 12.62
#